data_8aec905f035ecf8fe3b55093465d9aac
#
_entry.id   8aec905f035ecf8fe3b55093465d9aac
#
_cell.length_a   1.000
_cell.length_b   1.000
_cell.length_c   1.000
_cell.angle_alpha   90.00
_cell.angle_beta   90.00
_cell.angle_gamma   90.00
#
_symmetry.space_group_name_H-M   'P 1'
#
loop_
_entity.id
_entity.type
_entity.pdbx_description
1 polymer ?
#
loop_
_entity_poly.entity_id
_entity_poly.type
_entity_poly.pdbx_seq_one_letter_code
_entity_poly.pdbx_strand_id
1 'polypeptide(L)'
;LRSWVSIYKCTILHKIKKYDSNEYDLVVCSGGDGTLDEVVTGMMKRDRDKRDPIGYIPTGTTNDFASSLHIPRGLLEAADNAVNGEVFSCDAGRFNDDIFVYIAAFGLFTDVSYQTKQSMKNVLGHLAYVLEGAKRLFNIPSYRVKVTHDDEVIEDEFVYGMVTNSRSVGGFRNL
;
A
#
# COMPACT_ATOMS: atom_id res chain seq x y z
N LEU A 1 -22.74 14.65 0.80
CA LEU A 1 -22.33 13.39 0.13
C LEU A 1 -23.45 12.93 -0.80
N ARG A 2 -23.20 12.96 -2.12
CA ARG A 2 -24.26 12.65 -3.10
C ARG A 2 -24.40 11.16 -3.38
N SER A 3 -23.32 10.39 -3.34
CA SER A 3 -23.32 8.92 -3.42
C SER A 3 -21.90 8.35 -3.29
N TRP A 4 -21.80 7.06 -3.04
CA TRP A 4 -20.54 6.34 -2.90
C TRP A 4 -20.57 5.07 -3.75
N VAL A 5 -19.40 4.65 -4.24
CA VAL A 5 -19.23 3.41 -5.02
C VAL A 5 -18.37 2.43 -4.23
N SER A 6 -18.88 1.23 -4.02
CA SER A 6 -18.11 0.10 -3.50
C SER A 6 -17.55 -0.73 -4.66
N ILE A 7 -16.24 -1.01 -4.65
CA ILE A 7 -15.55 -1.68 -5.75
C ILE A 7 -14.82 -2.93 -5.23
N TYR A 8 -15.06 -4.07 -5.89
CA TYR A 8 -14.40 -5.34 -5.62
C TYR A 8 -13.17 -5.58 -6.51
N LYS A 9 -12.20 -6.30 -5.99
CA LYS A 9 -10.78 -6.49 -6.33
C LYS A 9 -10.35 -6.64 -7.82
N CYS A 10 -11.16 -7.12 -8.73
CA CYS A 10 -10.69 -7.41 -10.10
C CYS A 10 -10.79 -6.26 -11.11
N THR A 11 -11.36 -5.12 -10.73
CA THR A 11 -11.66 -4.02 -11.68
C THR A 11 -11.44 -2.63 -11.10
N ILE A 12 -10.74 -2.53 -9.96
CA ILE A 12 -10.57 -1.26 -9.22
C ILE A 12 -9.99 -0.17 -10.12
N LEU A 13 -8.81 -0.40 -10.69
CA LEU A 13 -8.13 0.55 -11.58
C LEU A 13 -9.02 1.03 -12.73
N HIS A 14 -9.75 0.11 -13.36
CA HIS A 14 -10.60 0.42 -14.50
C HIS A 14 -11.84 1.23 -14.12
N LYS A 15 -12.44 0.93 -12.99
CA LYS A 15 -13.61 1.65 -12.48
C LYS A 15 -13.24 3.04 -11.97
N ILE A 16 -12.13 3.17 -11.22
CA ILE A 16 -11.63 4.47 -10.75
C ILE A 16 -11.32 5.40 -11.91
N LYS A 17 -10.80 4.90 -13.02
CA LYS A 17 -10.56 5.73 -14.21
C LYS A 17 -11.83 6.23 -14.90
N LYS A 18 -12.96 5.54 -14.76
CA LYS A 18 -14.16 5.74 -15.57
C LYS A 18 -15.34 6.38 -14.85
N TYR A 19 -15.34 6.45 -13.52
CA TYR A 19 -16.46 7.09 -12.82
C TYR A 19 -16.45 8.62 -13.10
N ASP A 20 -17.63 9.22 -13.11
CA ASP A 20 -17.75 10.67 -13.28
C ASP A 20 -17.57 11.36 -11.92
N SER A 21 -16.51 12.15 -11.77
CA SER A 21 -16.23 12.93 -10.56
C SER A 21 -17.28 14.03 -10.28
N ASN A 22 -18.12 14.38 -11.25
CA ASN A 22 -19.23 15.31 -11.00
C ASN A 22 -20.42 14.66 -10.28
N GLU A 23 -20.47 13.32 -10.25
CA GLU A 23 -21.54 12.57 -9.57
C GLU A 23 -21.21 12.22 -8.12
N TYR A 24 -19.92 12.26 -7.74
CA TYR A 24 -19.44 11.78 -6.45
C TYR A 24 -18.52 12.80 -5.78
N ASP A 25 -18.56 12.90 -4.49
CA ASP A 25 -17.71 13.79 -3.68
C ASP A 25 -16.58 13.00 -2.99
N LEU A 26 -16.65 11.68 -2.96
CA LEU A 26 -15.74 10.81 -2.22
C LEU A 26 -15.69 9.41 -2.82
N VAL A 27 -14.50 8.83 -2.89
CA VAL A 27 -14.29 7.41 -3.17
C VAL A 27 -13.97 6.67 -1.87
N VAL A 28 -14.77 5.70 -1.49
CA VAL A 28 -14.50 4.89 -0.30
C VAL A 28 -13.82 3.58 -0.69
N CYS A 29 -12.63 3.36 -0.14
CA CYS A 29 -11.83 2.14 -0.28
C CYS A 29 -11.97 1.30 0.99
N SER A 30 -12.50 0.08 0.87
CA SER A 30 -12.48 -0.91 1.96
C SER A 30 -11.58 -2.08 1.55
N GLY A 31 -10.49 -2.30 2.31
CA GLY A 31 -9.50 -3.32 1.99
C GLY A 31 -8.23 -3.21 2.81
N GLY A 32 -7.19 -3.94 2.41
CA GLY A 32 -5.84 -3.81 2.94
C GLY A 32 -5.00 -2.81 2.14
N ASP A 33 -3.72 -2.69 2.51
CA ASP A 33 -2.75 -1.76 1.90
C ASP A 33 -2.66 -1.94 0.37
N GLY A 34 -2.66 -3.19 -0.14
CA GLY A 34 -2.63 -3.44 -1.58
C GLY A 34 -3.91 -3.00 -2.32
N THR A 35 -5.07 -3.06 -1.68
CA THR A 35 -6.32 -2.57 -2.26
C THR A 35 -6.32 -1.05 -2.33
N LEU A 36 -5.84 -0.39 -1.29
CA LEU A 36 -5.66 1.05 -1.26
C LEU A 36 -4.69 1.51 -2.35
N ASP A 37 -3.59 0.81 -2.52
CA ASP A 37 -2.57 1.09 -3.54
C ASP A 37 -3.15 1.07 -4.96
N GLU A 38 -3.98 0.06 -5.28
CA GLU A 38 -4.70 0.00 -6.56
C GLU A 38 -5.67 1.18 -6.75
N VAL A 39 -6.39 1.59 -5.70
CA VAL A 39 -7.31 2.74 -5.75
C VAL A 39 -6.53 4.03 -5.98
N VAL A 40 -5.45 4.25 -5.24
CA VAL A 40 -4.59 5.44 -5.39
C VAL A 40 -3.95 5.48 -6.77
N THR A 41 -3.41 4.36 -7.25
CA THR A 41 -2.86 4.27 -8.62
C THR A 41 -3.91 4.64 -9.67
N GLY A 42 -5.14 4.15 -9.51
CA GLY A 42 -6.26 4.51 -10.38
C GLY A 42 -6.60 6.00 -10.33
N MET A 43 -6.65 6.57 -9.13
CA MET A 43 -6.93 7.99 -8.89
C MET A 43 -5.84 8.89 -9.47
N MET A 44 -4.57 8.54 -9.29
CA MET A 44 -3.44 9.31 -9.81
C MET A 44 -3.32 9.30 -11.34
N LYS A 45 -3.93 8.32 -12.01
CA LYS A 45 -4.04 8.26 -13.48
C LYS A 45 -5.15 9.16 -14.05
N ARG A 46 -5.93 9.83 -13.19
CA ARG A 46 -6.91 10.85 -13.59
C ARG A 46 -6.26 12.23 -13.69
N ASP A 47 -6.89 13.14 -14.42
CA ASP A 47 -6.53 14.55 -14.42
C ASP A 47 -6.64 15.11 -12.98
N ARG A 48 -5.77 16.04 -12.63
CA ARG A 48 -5.65 16.51 -11.23
C ARG A 48 -6.95 17.12 -10.69
N ASP A 49 -7.69 17.82 -11.53
CA ASP A 49 -8.97 18.46 -11.23
C ASP A 49 -10.15 17.47 -11.11
N LYS A 50 -9.92 16.19 -11.49
CA LYS A 50 -10.89 15.09 -11.41
C LYS A 50 -10.54 14.06 -10.34
N ARG A 51 -9.64 14.39 -9.41
CA ARG A 51 -9.24 13.53 -8.32
C ARG A 51 -10.06 13.84 -7.09
N ASP A 52 -10.88 12.90 -6.69
CA ASP A 52 -11.68 13.03 -5.48
C ASP A 52 -10.91 12.48 -4.26
N PRO A 53 -11.25 12.94 -3.04
CA PRO A 53 -10.71 12.36 -1.82
C PRO A 53 -10.98 10.85 -1.73
N ILE A 54 -10.10 10.12 -1.02
CA ILE A 54 -10.25 8.69 -0.76
C ILE A 54 -10.48 8.50 0.74
N GLY A 55 -11.67 8.02 1.11
CA GLY A 55 -11.96 7.50 2.44
C GLY A 55 -11.45 6.07 2.56
N TYR A 56 -10.67 5.75 3.59
CA TYR A 56 -10.08 4.43 3.76
C TYR A 56 -10.62 3.69 4.98
N ILE A 57 -11.19 2.50 4.74
CA ILE A 57 -11.67 1.57 5.76
C ILE A 57 -10.72 0.35 5.75
N PRO A 58 -9.81 0.24 6.73
CA PRO A 58 -8.81 -0.82 6.76
C PRO A 58 -9.42 -2.17 7.16
N THR A 59 -9.56 -3.08 6.23
CA THR A 59 -10.09 -4.44 6.44
C THR A 59 -9.10 -5.54 6.06
N GLY A 60 -7.85 -5.18 5.81
CA GLY A 60 -6.76 -6.12 5.54
C GLY A 60 -6.17 -6.71 6.82
N THR A 61 -5.12 -7.52 6.65
CA THR A 61 -4.47 -8.21 7.77
C THR A 61 -3.55 -7.28 8.57
N THR A 62 -2.77 -6.44 7.91
CA THR A 62 -1.73 -5.61 8.55
C THR A 62 -2.17 -4.14 8.64
N ASN A 63 -2.61 -3.54 7.53
CA ASN A 63 -3.10 -2.17 7.44
C ASN A 63 -2.09 -1.14 8.00
N ASP A 64 -0.83 -1.26 7.58
CA ASP A 64 0.26 -0.43 8.09
C ASP A 64 0.08 1.05 7.75
N PHE A 65 -0.41 1.35 6.55
CA PHE A 65 -0.69 2.72 6.15
C PHE A 65 -1.77 3.37 7.02
N ALA A 66 -2.87 2.63 7.30
CA ALA A 66 -3.90 3.09 8.23
C ALA A 66 -3.35 3.33 9.64
N SER A 67 -2.46 2.46 10.11
CA SER A 67 -1.78 2.62 11.41
C SER A 67 -0.92 3.87 11.45
N SER A 68 -0.26 4.23 10.35
CA SER A 68 0.58 5.44 10.23
C SER A 68 -0.25 6.72 10.23
N LEU A 69 -1.46 6.68 9.70
CA LEU A 69 -2.41 7.79 9.70
C LEU A 69 -3.31 7.82 10.94
N HIS A 70 -3.10 6.92 11.91
CA HIS A 70 -3.92 6.79 13.12
C HIS A 70 -5.42 6.56 12.83
N ILE A 71 -5.75 5.93 11.70
CA ILE A 71 -7.13 5.55 11.38
C ILE A 71 -7.63 4.55 12.43
N PRO A 72 -8.85 4.73 12.96
CA PRO A 72 -9.43 3.82 13.94
C PRO A 72 -9.43 2.36 13.47
N ARG A 73 -9.20 1.42 14.41
CA ARG A 73 -9.23 -0.02 14.10
C ARG A 73 -10.62 -0.61 14.09
N GLY A 74 -11.56 0.01 14.81
CA GLY A 74 -12.96 -0.41 14.81
C GLY A 74 -13.59 -0.12 13.45
N LEU A 75 -14.34 -1.09 12.91
CA LEU A 75 -14.89 -0.98 11.56
C LEU A 75 -15.86 0.20 11.40
N LEU A 76 -16.69 0.42 12.42
CA LEU A 76 -17.69 1.51 12.41
C LEU A 76 -17.01 2.87 12.55
N GLU A 77 -16.04 2.98 13.46
CA GLU A 77 -15.26 4.20 13.65
C GLU A 77 -14.42 4.54 12.42
N ALA A 78 -13.84 3.52 11.76
CA ALA A 78 -13.10 3.70 10.52
C ALA A 78 -14.02 4.13 9.37
N ALA A 79 -15.22 3.59 9.30
CA ALA A 79 -16.22 3.98 8.31
C ALA A 79 -16.72 5.43 8.53
N ASP A 80 -16.94 5.81 9.77
CA ASP A 80 -17.30 7.19 10.13
C ASP A 80 -16.15 8.16 9.78
N ASN A 81 -14.92 7.81 10.15
CA ASN A 81 -13.74 8.60 9.79
C ASN A 81 -13.53 8.71 8.26
N ALA A 82 -13.81 7.66 7.51
CA ALA A 82 -13.68 7.67 6.05
C ALA A 82 -14.67 8.63 5.36
N VAL A 83 -15.83 8.87 5.99
CA VAL A 83 -16.91 9.69 5.42
C VAL A 83 -16.93 11.10 6.00
N ASN A 84 -16.67 11.24 7.31
CA ASN A 84 -16.85 12.47 8.06
C ASN A 84 -15.52 13.05 8.60
N GLY A 85 -14.40 12.34 8.41
CA GLY A 85 -13.09 12.78 8.88
C GLY A 85 -12.52 13.96 8.10
N GLU A 86 -11.43 14.51 8.58
CA GLU A 86 -10.72 15.60 7.92
C GLU A 86 -9.90 15.08 6.72
N VAL A 87 -9.89 15.88 5.64
CA VAL A 87 -9.07 15.56 4.46
C VAL A 87 -7.59 15.80 4.77
N PHE A 88 -6.80 14.76 4.65
CA PHE A 88 -5.36 14.78 4.84
C PHE A 88 -4.64 14.62 3.50
N SER A 89 -3.67 15.48 3.22
CA SER A 89 -2.81 15.36 2.04
C SER A 89 -1.56 14.56 2.40
N CYS A 90 -1.30 13.48 1.69
CA CYS A 90 -0.10 12.67 1.84
C CYS A 90 0.66 12.57 0.52
N ASP A 91 1.97 12.36 0.64
CA ASP A 91 2.79 12.06 -0.51
C ASP A 91 2.47 10.69 -1.09
N ALA A 92 2.84 10.48 -2.35
CA ALA A 92 2.75 9.21 -3.02
C ALA A 92 4.03 8.99 -3.85
N GLY A 93 4.59 7.80 -3.78
CA GLY A 93 5.74 7.43 -4.59
C GLY A 93 5.32 6.87 -5.94
N ARG A 94 6.16 7.07 -6.96
CA ARG A 94 5.99 6.42 -8.26
C ARG A 94 6.97 5.26 -8.39
N PHE A 95 6.46 4.12 -8.83
CA PHE A 95 7.24 2.95 -9.17
C PHE A 95 6.87 2.48 -10.58
N ASN A 96 7.66 2.89 -11.57
CA ASN A 96 7.34 2.74 -12.99
C ASN A 96 5.98 3.38 -13.35
N ASP A 97 5.02 2.55 -13.78
CA ASP A 97 3.67 2.98 -14.15
C ASP A 97 2.66 2.93 -12.98
N ASP A 98 3.09 2.44 -11.83
CA ASP A 98 2.28 2.34 -10.63
C ASP A 98 2.63 3.44 -9.61
N ILE A 99 1.72 3.65 -8.68
CA ILE A 99 1.86 4.60 -7.58
C ILE A 99 1.73 3.81 -6.28
N PHE A 100 2.56 4.11 -5.31
CA PHE A 100 2.46 3.52 -3.98
C PHE A 100 2.33 4.62 -2.91
N VAL A 101 1.54 4.36 -1.90
CA VAL A 101 1.39 5.22 -0.71
C VAL A 101 2.00 4.61 0.55
N TYR A 102 2.37 3.34 0.47
CA TYR A 102 2.88 2.59 1.60
C TYR A 102 4.37 2.28 1.44
N ILE A 103 4.73 1.37 0.56
CA ILE A 103 6.09 0.87 0.41
C ILE A 103 6.35 0.37 -1.01
N ALA A 104 7.55 0.64 -1.51
CA ALA A 104 8.16 -0.08 -2.62
C ALA A 104 9.46 -0.73 -2.13
N ALA A 105 9.61 -2.03 -2.35
CA ALA A 105 10.77 -2.79 -1.89
C ALA A 105 11.20 -3.82 -2.93
N PHE A 106 12.49 -4.14 -2.92
CA PHE A 106 13.07 -5.21 -3.74
C PHE A 106 14.05 -6.06 -2.93
N GLY A 107 14.32 -7.26 -3.42
CA GLY A 107 15.36 -8.15 -2.90
C GLY A 107 14.90 -9.04 -1.74
N LEU A 108 15.79 -9.28 -0.79
CA LEU A 108 15.60 -10.22 0.29
C LEU A 108 14.29 -9.94 1.06
N PHE A 109 13.54 -10.99 1.39
CA PHE A 109 12.23 -10.97 2.07
C PHE A 109 11.03 -10.51 1.22
N THR A 110 11.20 -9.90 0.06
CA THR A 110 10.05 -9.49 -0.75
C THR A 110 9.30 -10.69 -1.34
N ASP A 111 10.00 -11.71 -1.79
CA ASP A 111 9.43 -12.94 -2.35
C ASP A 111 8.63 -13.78 -1.35
N VAL A 112 9.02 -13.75 -0.06
CA VAL A 112 8.35 -14.54 0.99
C VAL A 112 6.89 -14.10 1.14
N SER A 113 6.61 -12.83 1.00
CA SER A 113 5.26 -12.26 1.10
C SER A 113 4.32 -12.75 0.01
N TYR A 114 4.82 -12.99 -1.20
CA TYR A 114 4.02 -13.40 -2.36
C TYR A 114 3.83 -14.91 -2.48
N GLN A 115 4.84 -15.71 -2.09
CA GLN A 115 4.83 -17.16 -2.31
C GLN A 115 4.22 -17.98 -1.17
N THR A 116 4.10 -17.40 0.04
CA THR A 116 3.53 -18.12 1.17
C THR A 116 2.02 -18.24 1.03
N LYS A 117 1.51 -19.46 0.95
CA LYS A 117 0.05 -19.73 0.86
C LYS A 117 -0.68 -19.12 2.06
N GLN A 118 -1.85 -18.53 1.83
CA GLN A 118 -2.69 -17.90 2.86
C GLN A 118 -2.97 -18.83 4.06
N SER A 119 -3.15 -20.13 3.80
CA SER A 119 -3.35 -21.15 4.84
C SER A 119 -2.15 -21.30 5.77
N MET A 120 -0.93 -21.21 5.27
CA MET A 120 0.29 -21.29 6.09
C MET A 120 0.50 -20.02 6.93
N LYS A 121 0.14 -18.85 6.40
CA LYS A 121 0.18 -17.59 7.16
C LYS A 121 -0.70 -17.64 8.40
N ASN A 122 -1.87 -18.26 8.29
CA ASN A 122 -2.83 -18.36 9.39
C ASN A 122 -2.45 -19.38 10.47
N VAL A 123 -1.70 -20.44 10.10
CA VAL A 123 -1.36 -21.55 11.03
C VAL A 123 -0.01 -21.37 11.72
N LEU A 124 0.98 -20.87 11.01
CA LEU A 124 2.36 -20.79 11.50
C LEU A 124 2.82 -19.36 11.83
N GLY A 125 2.04 -18.34 11.47
CA GLY A 125 2.35 -16.94 11.77
C GLY A 125 3.79 -16.55 11.41
N HIS A 126 4.46 -15.82 12.29
CA HIS A 126 5.84 -15.36 12.09
C HIS A 126 6.86 -16.49 11.87
N LEU A 127 6.63 -17.69 12.44
CA LEU A 127 7.56 -18.81 12.32
C LEU A 127 7.68 -19.33 10.89
N ALA A 128 6.59 -19.34 10.11
CA ALA A 128 6.61 -19.73 8.71
C ALA A 128 7.47 -18.77 7.86
N TYR A 129 7.41 -17.48 8.13
CA TYR A 129 8.25 -16.49 7.47
C TYR A 129 9.73 -16.65 7.80
N VAL A 130 10.05 -16.93 9.07
CA VAL A 130 11.44 -17.14 9.52
C VAL A 130 12.02 -18.41 8.88
N LEU A 131 11.27 -19.51 8.84
CA LEU A 131 11.73 -20.77 8.26
C LEU A 131 11.88 -20.69 6.73
N GLU A 132 10.97 -20.03 6.05
CA GLU A 132 11.06 -19.80 4.59
C GLU A 132 12.23 -18.86 4.27
N GLY A 133 12.43 -17.80 5.06
CA GLY A 133 13.58 -16.91 4.96
C GLY A 133 14.91 -17.62 5.19
N ALA A 134 14.98 -18.49 6.20
CA ALA A 134 16.19 -19.25 6.51
C ALA A 134 16.62 -20.18 5.36
N LYS A 135 15.70 -20.81 4.65
CA LYS A 135 16.00 -21.66 3.48
C LYS A 135 16.63 -20.87 2.33
N ARG A 136 16.33 -19.57 2.20
CA ARG A 136 16.81 -18.69 1.12
C ARG A 136 18.11 -17.97 1.46
N LEU A 137 18.57 -18.00 2.72
CA LEU A 137 19.83 -17.40 3.14
C LEU A 137 21.07 -18.00 2.45
N PHE A 138 20.95 -19.17 1.84
CA PHE A 138 22.05 -19.83 1.14
C PHE A 138 22.25 -19.36 -0.31
N ASN A 139 21.33 -18.56 -0.85
CA ASN A 139 21.45 -18.03 -2.22
C ASN A 139 20.76 -16.66 -2.33
N ILE A 140 21.36 -15.67 -1.69
CA ILE A 140 20.83 -14.30 -1.65
C ILE A 140 21.25 -13.59 -2.95
N PRO A 141 20.32 -13.22 -3.84
CA PRO A 141 20.65 -12.43 -5.02
C PRO A 141 21.02 -11.00 -4.61
N SER A 142 22.07 -10.46 -5.21
CA SER A 142 22.35 -9.04 -5.16
C SER A 142 21.84 -8.33 -6.43
N TYR A 143 21.54 -7.05 -6.30
CA TYR A 143 21.05 -6.20 -7.37
C TYR A 143 21.93 -4.97 -7.46
N ARG A 144 22.50 -4.71 -8.64
CA ARG A 144 23.20 -3.45 -8.88
C ARG A 144 22.17 -2.33 -9.04
N VAL A 145 22.17 -1.38 -8.11
CA VAL A 145 21.21 -0.29 -8.03
C VAL A 145 21.92 1.03 -7.96
N LYS A 146 21.44 1.99 -8.74
CA LYS A 146 21.82 3.39 -8.66
C LYS A 146 20.70 4.16 -7.97
N VAL A 147 21.01 4.74 -6.83
CA VAL A 147 20.14 5.63 -6.07
C VAL A 147 20.61 7.05 -6.25
N THR A 148 19.72 7.94 -6.66
CA THR A 148 19.97 9.38 -6.72
C THR A 148 18.99 10.07 -5.80
N HIS A 149 19.50 10.81 -4.82
CA HIS A 149 18.67 11.61 -3.92
C HIS A 149 19.37 12.94 -3.66
N ASP A 150 18.62 14.00 -3.71
CA ASP A 150 19.14 15.36 -3.64
C ASP A 150 20.33 15.55 -4.61
N ASP A 151 21.50 15.88 -4.12
CA ASP A 151 22.74 16.06 -4.91
C ASP A 151 23.68 14.83 -4.81
N GLU A 152 23.26 13.75 -4.19
CA GLU A 152 24.07 12.54 -3.98
C GLU A 152 23.67 11.40 -4.91
N VAL A 153 24.66 10.62 -5.33
CA VAL A 153 24.48 9.41 -6.14
C VAL A 153 25.22 8.26 -5.47
N ILE A 154 24.48 7.21 -5.14
CA ILE A 154 25.03 5.95 -4.62
C ILE A 154 24.83 4.88 -5.69
N GLU A 155 25.90 4.21 -6.11
CA GLU A 155 25.81 3.06 -7.02
C GLU A 155 26.60 1.91 -6.43
N ASP A 156 25.88 0.84 -6.06
CA ASP A 156 26.46 -0.34 -5.42
C ASP A 156 25.59 -1.59 -5.64
N GLU A 157 26.03 -2.73 -5.13
CA GLU A 157 25.26 -3.96 -5.07
C GLU A 157 24.50 -4.07 -3.75
N PHE A 158 23.20 -4.21 -3.86
CA PHE A 158 22.29 -4.31 -2.72
C PHE A 158 21.55 -5.66 -2.72
N VAL A 159 21.45 -6.27 -1.57
CA VAL A 159 20.63 -7.49 -1.37
C VAL A 159 19.18 -7.15 -1.02
N TYR A 160 18.93 -5.91 -0.60
CA TYR A 160 17.61 -5.41 -0.21
C TYR A 160 17.56 -3.89 -0.37
N GLY A 161 16.44 -3.37 -0.80
CA GLY A 161 16.15 -1.94 -0.78
C GLY A 161 14.68 -1.66 -0.55
N MET A 162 14.40 -0.56 0.12
CA MET A 162 13.06 -0.16 0.49
C MET A 162 12.91 1.35 0.45
N VAL A 163 11.85 1.82 -0.19
CA VAL A 163 11.36 3.19 -0.10
C VAL A 163 10.00 3.15 0.57
N THR A 164 9.85 3.86 1.69
CA THR A 164 8.61 3.87 2.46
C THR A 164 8.09 5.29 2.65
N ASN A 165 6.78 5.42 2.54
CA ASN A 165 6.01 6.62 2.88
C ASN A 165 5.21 6.41 4.18
N SER A 166 5.54 5.37 4.94
CA SER A 166 4.85 4.95 6.15
C SER A 166 5.82 4.85 7.32
N ARG A 167 5.36 5.17 8.52
CA ARG A 167 6.10 4.96 9.78
C ARG A 167 5.96 3.53 10.33
N SER A 168 5.19 2.69 9.66
CA SER A 168 4.99 1.30 10.01
C SER A 168 5.19 0.42 8.78
N VAL A 169 5.99 -0.64 8.90
CA VAL A 169 6.26 -1.58 7.82
C VAL A 169 6.21 -3.00 8.37
N GLY A 170 5.34 -3.84 7.81
CA GLY A 170 5.20 -5.24 8.22
C GLY A 170 4.77 -5.43 9.67
N GLY A 171 4.08 -4.44 10.26
CA GLY A 171 3.68 -4.41 11.68
C GLY A 171 4.75 -3.84 12.62
N PHE A 172 5.95 -3.54 12.15
CA PHE A 172 6.98 -2.83 12.92
C PHE A 172 6.71 -1.32 12.86
N ARG A 173 6.72 -0.67 14.02
CA ARG A 173 6.44 0.77 14.16
C ARG A 173 7.72 1.55 14.46
N ASN A 174 7.72 2.82 14.06
CA ASN A 174 8.83 3.76 14.29
C ASN A 174 10.14 3.35 13.57
N LEU A 175 10.02 3.00 12.30
CA LEU A 175 11.15 2.85 11.39
C LEU A 175 11.61 4.20 10.86
#